data_00bb586c1531ad693af8a9ee302a62a4
#
_entry.id   00bb586c1531ad693af8a9ee302a62a4
#
_cell.length_a   1.000
_cell.length_b   1.000
_cell.length_c   1.000
_cell.angle_alpha   90.00
_cell.angle_beta   90.00
_cell.angle_gamma   90.00
#
_symmetry.space_group_name_H-M   'P 1'
#
loop_
_entity.id
_entity.type
_entity.pdbx_description
1 polymer ?
#
loop_
_entity_poly.entity_id
_entity_poly.type
_entity_poly.pdbx_seq_one_letter_code
_entity_poly.pdbx_strand_id
1 'polypeptide(L)'
;MKNLIFLISSLLLVFSCVPVENNETSTINDGQLSGKLNDQADETKMTRELMKAYAENNFRSIEYMISDDVECFFNSDQFDKEGWLSGVSSHFDLFDNISNNKNQPINLTTANYNNGTVWSMAWFEWTGTGKFSKDEVSILVHHGFRWEDGKIVEAYHFFDPTALNNEISLAN
;
A
#
# COMPACT_ATOMS: atom_id res chain seq x y z
N MET A 1 -39.57 24.29 71.56
CA MET A 1 -39.18 24.78 70.22
C MET A 1 -37.74 24.42 70.06
N LYS A 2 -37.43 23.28 69.44
CA LYS A 2 -36.08 22.73 69.33
C LYS A 2 -35.61 22.88 67.88
N ASN A 3 -34.57 23.66 67.69
CA ASN A 3 -33.90 23.85 66.41
C ASN A 3 -33.05 22.59 66.08
N LEU A 4 -33.38 21.89 65.04
CA LEU A 4 -32.61 20.76 64.52
C LEU A 4 -31.65 21.28 63.46
N ILE A 5 -30.37 21.34 63.76
CA ILE A 5 -29.31 21.73 62.80
C ILE A 5 -28.92 20.46 62.03
N PHE A 6 -29.20 20.39 60.74
CA PHE A 6 -28.72 19.32 59.84
C PHE A 6 -27.29 19.66 59.42
N LEU A 7 -26.34 18.85 59.87
CA LEU A 7 -24.95 18.94 59.43
C LEU A 7 -24.83 18.03 58.19
N ILE A 8 -24.75 18.67 56.98
CA ILE A 8 -24.45 17.95 55.74
C ILE A 8 -22.94 17.77 55.67
N SER A 9 -22.49 16.53 55.95
CA SER A 9 -21.10 16.12 55.72
C SER A 9 -20.87 15.88 54.22
N SER A 10 -20.20 16.82 53.57
CA SER A 10 -19.78 16.69 52.18
C SER A 10 -18.60 15.71 52.08
N LEU A 11 -18.87 14.47 51.65
CA LEU A 11 -17.85 13.48 51.36
C LEU A 11 -17.20 13.75 50.02
N LEU A 12 -16.05 14.40 50.02
CA LEU A 12 -15.19 14.63 48.84
C LEU A 12 -14.56 13.28 48.44
N LEU A 13 -15.12 12.63 47.43
CA LEU A 13 -14.50 11.50 46.74
C LEU A 13 -13.37 12.02 45.86
N VAL A 14 -12.15 12.01 46.32
CA VAL A 14 -10.93 12.19 45.51
C VAL A 14 -10.74 10.94 44.66
N PHE A 15 -11.16 11.00 43.40
CA PHE A 15 -10.75 10.02 42.40
C PHE A 15 -9.25 10.22 42.14
N SER A 16 -8.43 9.43 42.81
CA SER A 16 -7.02 9.28 42.44
C SER A 16 -6.96 8.48 41.14
N CYS A 17 -6.73 9.18 40.02
CA CYS A 17 -6.28 8.51 38.81
C CYS A 17 -4.88 7.98 39.06
N VAL A 18 -4.77 6.71 39.42
CA VAL A 18 -3.51 5.99 39.37
C VAL A 18 -3.18 5.82 37.87
N PRO A 19 -2.03 6.34 37.38
CA PRO A 19 -1.60 6.00 36.04
C PRO A 19 -1.39 4.48 36.00
N VAL A 20 -2.17 3.78 35.17
CA VAL A 20 -1.90 2.39 34.84
C VAL A 20 -0.61 2.42 34.02
N GLU A 21 0.52 2.08 34.63
CA GLU A 21 1.69 1.66 33.87
C GLU A 21 1.31 0.36 33.12
N ASN A 22 0.94 0.54 31.85
CA ASN A 22 0.86 -0.56 30.93
C ASN A 22 2.29 -1.07 30.67
N ASN A 23 2.79 -1.91 31.55
CA ASN A 23 3.91 -2.80 31.24
C ASN A 23 3.40 -3.93 30.32
N GLU A 24 2.83 -3.56 29.18
CA GLU A 24 2.80 -4.48 28.06
C GLU A 24 4.22 -4.54 27.53
N THR A 25 4.93 -5.58 27.90
CA THR A 25 6.12 -6.03 27.20
C THR A 25 5.65 -6.46 25.79
N SER A 26 5.44 -5.48 24.93
CA SER A 26 5.26 -5.73 23.51
C SER A 26 6.58 -6.31 23.03
N THR A 27 6.60 -7.62 22.85
CA THR A 27 7.69 -8.33 22.16
C THR A 27 7.69 -8.06 20.65
N ILE A 28 6.93 -7.05 20.21
CA ILE A 28 6.86 -6.58 18.84
C ILE A 28 8.00 -5.60 18.65
N ASN A 29 9.05 -6.04 17.98
CA ASN A 29 10.13 -5.32 17.30
C ASN A 29 10.26 -3.84 17.70
N ASP A 30 10.90 -3.61 18.82
CA ASP A 30 11.02 -2.32 19.54
C ASP A 30 11.54 -1.22 18.60
N GLY A 31 10.62 -0.56 17.86
CA GLY A 31 10.93 0.53 16.93
C GLY A 31 11.66 0.14 15.64
N GLN A 32 11.83 -1.15 15.33
CA GLN A 32 12.50 -1.60 14.10
C GLN A 32 11.73 -1.19 12.84
N LEU A 33 10.40 -1.18 12.90
CA LEU A 33 9.52 -0.67 11.84
C LEU A 33 9.19 0.82 11.98
N SER A 34 9.84 1.53 12.91
CA SER A 34 9.89 2.99 12.89
C SER A 34 10.94 3.44 11.86
N GLY A 35 10.77 4.63 11.30
CA GLY A 35 11.71 5.09 10.28
C GLY A 35 11.40 6.50 9.80
N LYS A 36 12.01 6.88 8.68
CA LYS A 36 11.82 8.19 8.04
C LYS A 36 11.13 8.02 6.71
N LEU A 37 10.10 8.85 6.48
CA LEU A 37 9.45 8.95 5.17
C LEU A 37 10.14 10.03 4.33
N ASN A 38 10.28 9.76 3.02
CA ASN A 38 10.87 10.70 2.07
C ASN A 38 10.21 10.51 0.69
N ASP A 39 9.42 11.49 0.26
CA ASP A 39 8.77 11.51 -1.06
C ASP A 39 9.70 11.96 -2.19
N GLN A 40 10.94 12.37 -1.87
CA GLN A 40 11.99 12.76 -2.81
C GLN A 40 13.12 11.71 -2.90
N ALA A 41 12.98 10.55 -2.24
CA ALA A 41 13.96 9.47 -2.32
C ALA A 41 14.14 8.96 -3.76
N ASP A 42 15.27 8.34 -4.06
CA ASP A 42 15.51 7.80 -5.40
C ASP A 42 14.56 6.62 -5.70
N GLU A 43 14.24 5.80 -4.72
CA GLU A 43 13.25 4.72 -4.84
C GLU A 43 11.84 5.28 -5.12
N THR A 44 11.49 6.46 -4.57
CA THR A 44 10.23 7.15 -4.93
C THR A 44 10.23 7.56 -6.40
N LYS A 45 11.34 8.11 -6.91
CA LYS A 45 11.46 8.50 -8.33
C LYS A 45 11.40 7.26 -9.23
N MET A 46 12.15 6.21 -8.89
CA MET A 46 12.15 4.94 -9.63
C MET A 46 10.76 4.30 -9.65
N THR A 47 10.03 4.34 -8.52
CA THR A 47 8.64 3.87 -8.48
C THR A 47 7.71 4.69 -9.39
N ARG A 48 7.91 6.01 -9.50
CA ARG A 48 7.15 6.84 -10.45
C ARG A 48 7.44 6.45 -11.90
N GLU A 49 8.69 6.14 -12.23
CA GLU A 49 9.09 5.65 -13.55
C GLU A 49 8.44 4.30 -13.86
N LEU A 50 8.44 3.39 -12.89
CA LEU A 50 7.77 2.08 -12.99
C LEU A 50 6.28 2.25 -13.28
N MET A 51 5.58 3.08 -12.52
CA MET A 51 4.15 3.31 -12.69
C MET A 51 3.84 4.01 -14.03
N LYS A 52 4.72 4.89 -14.49
CA LYS A 52 4.61 5.52 -15.80
C LYS A 52 4.82 4.51 -16.92
N ALA A 53 5.87 3.69 -16.84
CA ALA A 53 6.16 2.66 -17.84
C ALA A 53 5.00 1.65 -17.95
N TYR A 54 4.35 1.30 -16.81
CA TYR A 54 3.13 0.51 -16.83
C TYR A 54 2.01 1.21 -17.59
N ALA A 55 1.67 2.45 -17.25
CA ALA A 55 0.56 3.18 -17.89
C ALA A 55 0.79 3.41 -19.41
N GLU A 56 2.04 3.42 -19.85
CA GLU A 56 2.45 3.56 -21.25
C GLU A 56 2.55 2.21 -22.00
N ASN A 57 2.15 1.08 -21.37
CA ASN A 57 2.34 -0.27 -21.92
C ASN A 57 3.80 -0.58 -22.29
N ASN A 58 4.74 -0.10 -21.50
CA ASN A 58 6.18 -0.24 -21.72
C ASN A 58 6.91 -0.79 -20.48
N PHE A 59 6.25 -1.68 -19.72
CA PHE A 59 6.75 -2.14 -18.43
C PHE A 59 8.08 -2.89 -18.53
N ARG A 60 8.35 -3.59 -19.63
CA ARG A 60 9.62 -4.27 -19.84
C ARG A 60 10.82 -3.33 -19.94
N SER A 61 10.61 -2.04 -20.24
CA SER A 61 11.71 -1.06 -20.29
C SER A 61 12.36 -0.83 -18.93
N ILE A 62 11.67 -1.14 -17.85
CA ILE A 62 12.14 -0.96 -16.47
C ILE A 62 12.54 -2.28 -15.78
N GLU A 63 12.62 -3.38 -16.51
CA GLU A 63 12.96 -4.71 -15.94
C GLU A 63 14.31 -4.73 -15.23
N TYR A 64 15.23 -3.79 -15.56
CA TYR A 64 16.51 -3.63 -14.88
C TYR A 64 16.37 -3.21 -13.41
N MET A 65 15.24 -2.59 -13.04
CA MET A 65 14.91 -2.23 -11.66
C MET A 65 14.42 -3.42 -10.83
N ILE A 66 14.15 -4.56 -11.45
CA ILE A 66 13.58 -5.75 -10.81
C ILE A 66 14.68 -6.80 -10.63
N SER A 67 14.80 -7.32 -9.40
CA SER A 67 15.72 -8.45 -9.14
C SER A 67 15.28 -9.68 -9.92
N ASP A 68 16.24 -10.53 -10.31
CA ASP A 68 15.92 -11.82 -10.95
C ASP A 68 15.24 -12.78 -9.97
N ASP A 69 15.51 -12.61 -8.66
CA ASP A 69 14.96 -13.41 -7.56
C ASP A 69 13.81 -12.67 -6.85
N VAL A 70 13.11 -11.74 -7.52
CA VAL A 70 12.02 -10.97 -6.91
C VAL A 70 10.89 -11.87 -6.44
N GLU A 71 10.37 -11.59 -5.24
CA GLU A 71 9.10 -12.14 -4.75
C GLU A 71 7.98 -11.15 -5.03
N CYS A 72 7.10 -11.47 -5.99
CA CYS A 72 6.01 -10.60 -6.38
C CYS A 72 4.67 -11.22 -6.02
N PHE A 73 3.76 -10.43 -5.43
CA PHE A 73 2.43 -10.88 -5.02
C PHE A 73 1.35 -9.98 -5.61
N PHE A 74 0.39 -10.57 -6.29
CA PHE A 74 -0.89 -9.95 -6.64
C PHE A 74 -1.94 -10.49 -5.67
N ASN A 75 -2.31 -9.71 -4.66
CA ASN A 75 -3.07 -10.15 -3.50
C ASN A 75 -2.38 -11.37 -2.82
N SER A 76 -2.89 -12.58 -3.03
CA SER A 76 -2.35 -13.81 -2.45
C SER A 76 -1.57 -14.68 -3.45
N ASP A 77 -1.56 -14.33 -4.72
CA ASP A 77 -0.92 -15.12 -5.77
C ASP A 77 0.53 -14.66 -5.95
N GLN A 78 1.46 -15.60 -5.87
CA GLN A 78 2.90 -15.33 -6.01
C GLN A 78 3.37 -15.54 -7.44
N PHE A 79 4.22 -14.64 -7.91
CA PHE A 79 4.82 -14.64 -9.23
C PHE A 79 6.33 -14.42 -9.14
N ASP A 80 7.06 -14.99 -10.06
CA ASP A 80 8.45 -14.63 -10.35
C ASP A 80 8.51 -13.36 -11.24
N LYS A 81 9.71 -12.92 -11.59
CA LYS A 81 9.94 -11.75 -12.43
C LYS A 81 9.19 -11.82 -13.75
N GLU A 82 9.28 -12.94 -14.46
CA GLU A 82 8.64 -13.08 -15.77
C GLU A 82 7.11 -13.14 -15.65
N GLY A 83 6.60 -13.81 -14.62
CA GLY A 83 5.18 -13.82 -14.29
C GLY A 83 4.65 -12.42 -13.99
N TRP A 84 5.41 -11.59 -13.26
CA TRP A 84 5.05 -10.19 -13.03
C TRP A 84 5.03 -9.39 -14.33
N LEU A 85 6.13 -9.43 -15.13
CA LEU A 85 6.23 -8.71 -16.40
C LEU A 85 5.10 -9.09 -17.38
N SER A 86 4.79 -10.37 -17.47
CA SER A 86 3.72 -10.90 -18.33
C SER A 86 2.34 -10.53 -17.81
N GLY A 87 2.13 -10.66 -16.48
CA GLY A 87 0.85 -10.34 -15.85
C GLY A 87 0.43 -8.90 -16.07
N VAL A 88 1.33 -7.93 -15.82
CA VAL A 88 1.02 -6.50 -16.04
C VAL A 88 0.83 -6.16 -17.52
N SER A 89 1.52 -6.86 -18.43
CA SER A 89 1.35 -6.65 -19.87
C SER A 89 -0.01 -7.14 -20.36
N SER A 90 -0.52 -8.23 -19.79
CA SER A 90 -1.83 -8.79 -20.15
C SER A 90 -3.01 -7.87 -19.82
N HIS A 91 -2.83 -6.89 -18.91
CA HIS A 91 -3.88 -5.91 -18.64
C HIS A 91 -4.24 -5.11 -19.91
N PHE A 92 -3.27 -4.87 -20.80
CA PHE A 92 -3.49 -4.14 -22.06
C PHE A 92 -4.18 -4.98 -23.14
N ASP A 93 -4.29 -6.30 -22.95
CA ASP A 93 -5.13 -7.17 -23.79
C ASP A 93 -6.60 -7.10 -23.34
N LEU A 94 -6.84 -6.77 -22.07
CA LEU A 94 -8.15 -6.79 -21.43
C LEU A 94 -8.78 -5.40 -21.28
N PHE A 95 -7.96 -4.35 -21.17
CA PHE A 95 -8.44 -2.97 -20.91
C PHE A 95 -7.84 -1.97 -21.88
N ASP A 96 -8.66 -0.98 -22.24
CA ASP A 96 -8.27 0.27 -22.89
C ASP A 96 -8.22 1.42 -21.88
N ASN A 97 -7.59 2.54 -22.23
CA ASN A 97 -7.58 3.77 -21.44
C ASN A 97 -7.04 3.61 -20.01
N ILE A 98 -6.08 2.71 -19.82
CA ILE A 98 -5.47 2.47 -18.51
C ILE A 98 -4.77 3.73 -18.00
N SER A 99 -5.03 4.10 -16.74
CA SER A 99 -4.38 5.22 -16.07
C SER A 99 -4.27 4.99 -14.56
N ASN A 100 -3.17 5.49 -13.97
CA ASN A 100 -2.93 5.48 -12.53
C ASN A 100 -3.18 6.83 -11.85
N ASN A 101 -3.59 7.85 -12.59
CA ASN A 101 -3.70 9.22 -12.09
C ASN A 101 -4.78 10.06 -12.80
N LYS A 102 -5.78 9.40 -13.40
CA LYS A 102 -6.85 10.08 -14.16
C LYS A 102 -7.60 11.10 -13.31
N ASN A 103 -7.96 10.73 -12.09
CA ASN A 103 -8.83 11.53 -11.23
C ASN A 103 -8.08 12.22 -10.09
N GLN A 104 -6.95 11.65 -9.64
CA GLN A 104 -6.16 12.15 -8.51
C GLN A 104 -4.68 11.77 -8.65
N PRO A 105 -3.77 12.56 -8.04
CA PRO A 105 -2.36 12.23 -8.04
C PRO A 105 -2.08 10.92 -7.30
N ILE A 106 -0.99 10.24 -7.69
CA ILE A 106 -0.48 9.08 -6.95
C ILE A 106 0.15 9.57 -5.64
N ASN A 107 -0.35 9.06 -4.51
CA ASN A 107 0.29 9.25 -3.22
C ASN A 107 1.44 8.25 -3.08
N LEU A 108 2.67 8.72 -3.11
CA LEU A 108 3.87 7.89 -3.15
C LEU A 108 4.94 8.43 -2.22
N THR A 109 5.50 7.56 -1.39
CA THR A 109 6.61 7.86 -0.49
C THR A 109 7.51 6.64 -0.31
N THR A 110 8.75 6.89 0.11
CA THR A 110 9.69 5.84 0.54
C THR A 110 9.88 5.92 2.05
N ALA A 111 9.81 4.77 2.72
CA ALA A 111 10.14 4.59 4.12
C ALA A 111 11.52 3.93 4.26
N ASN A 112 12.40 4.57 5.01
CA ASN A 112 13.67 3.99 5.46
C ASN A 112 13.48 3.56 6.91
N TYR A 113 13.31 2.25 7.13
CA TYR A 113 13.06 1.70 8.45
C TYR A 113 14.33 1.51 9.27
N ASN A 114 14.20 1.55 10.60
CA ASN A 114 15.33 1.37 11.53
C ASN A 114 15.96 -0.02 11.46
N ASN A 115 15.23 -1.03 10.95
CA ASN A 115 15.77 -2.36 10.67
C ASN A 115 16.63 -2.42 9.40
N GLY A 116 16.83 -1.29 8.71
CA GLY A 116 17.62 -1.18 7.47
C GLY A 116 16.85 -1.48 6.20
N THR A 117 15.58 -1.86 6.25
CA THR A 117 14.79 -2.09 5.04
C THR A 117 14.29 -0.77 4.44
N VAL A 118 14.22 -0.73 3.11
CA VAL A 118 13.74 0.42 2.34
C VAL A 118 12.51 -0.01 1.55
N TRP A 119 11.40 0.71 1.74
CA TRP A 119 10.13 0.42 1.08
C TRP A 119 9.56 1.67 0.42
N SER A 120 9.23 1.60 -0.86
CA SER A 120 8.35 2.59 -1.47
C SER A 120 6.91 2.09 -1.46
N MET A 121 5.98 3.00 -1.17
CA MET A 121 4.56 2.71 -1.00
C MET A 121 3.76 3.67 -1.85
N ALA A 122 2.83 3.14 -2.66
CA ALA A 122 1.96 3.91 -3.53
C ALA A 122 0.49 3.60 -3.23
N TRP A 123 -0.33 4.65 -3.09
CA TRP A 123 -1.79 4.59 -3.05
C TRP A 123 -2.33 5.43 -4.19
N PHE A 124 -3.18 4.84 -5.00
CA PHE A 124 -3.71 5.51 -6.18
C PHE A 124 -5.02 4.88 -6.64
N GLU A 125 -5.70 5.58 -7.54
CA GLU A 125 -6.84 5.06 -8.26
C GLU A 125 -6.37 4.57 -9.63
N TRP A 126 -6.57 3.28 -9.89
CA TRP A 126 -6.40 2.70 -11.22
C TRP A 126 -7.72 2.81 -11.97
N THR A 127 -7.65 3.24 -13.23
CA THR A 127 -8.82 3.31 -14.11
C THR A 127 -8.53 2.64 -15.44
N GLY A 128 -9.56 2.09 -16.05
CA GLY A 128 -9.51 1.49 -17.39
C GLY A 128 -10.91 1.32 -17.95
N THR A 129 -11.00 0.92 -19.22
CA THR A 129 -12.26 0.53 -19.88
C THR A 129 -12.11 -0.91 -20.33
N GLY A 130 -12.98 -1.81 -19.86
CA GLY A 130 -12.98 -3.21 -20.25
C GLY A 130 -13.17 -3.37 -21.76
N LYS A 131 -12.32 -4.17 -22.40
CA LYS A 131 -12.43 -4.39 -23.87
C LYS A 131 -13.60 -5.25 -24.26
N PHE A 132 -14.03 -6.15 -23.39
CA PHE A 132 -15.12 -7.09 -23.63
C PHE A 132 -16.43 -6.60 -23.00
N SER A 133 -16.42 -6.22 -21.72
CA SER A 133 -17.59 -5.69 -21.02
C SER A 133 -18.02 -4.30 -21.51
N LYS A 134 -17.08 -3.47 -21.97
CA LYS A 134 -17.23 -2.02 -22.25
C LYS A 134 -17.48 -1.16 -21.01
N ASP A 135 -17.33 -1.73 -19.82
CA ASP A 135 -17.52 -1.01 -18.57
C ASP A 135 -16.32 -0.11 -18.26
N GLU A 136 -16.59 1.09 -17.75
CA GLU A 136 -15.57 1.92 -17.12
C GLU A 136 -15.28 1.38 -15.71
N VAL A 137 -14.00 1.16 -15.42
CA VAL A 137 -13.52 0.61 -14.16
C VAL A 137 -12.71 1.66 -13.41
N SER A 138 -12.95 1.76 -12.10
CA SER A 138 -12.16 2.56 -11.17
C SER A 138 -12.01 1.79 -9.87
N ILE A 139 -10.76 1.52 -9.47
CA ILE A 139 -10.44 0.77 -8.25
C ILE A 139 -9.33 1.46 -7.47
N LEU A 140 -9.37 1.36 -6.13
CA LEU A 140 -8.27 1.79 -5.27
C LEU A 140 -7.22 0.69 -5.22
N VAL A 141 -5.97 1.09 -5.37
CA VAL A 141 -4.82 0.19 -5.42
C VAL A 141 -3.78 0.64 -4.41
N HIS A 142 -3.14 -0.33 -3.76
CA HIS A 142 -1.95 -0.12 -2.97
C HIS A 142 -0.81 -1.01 -3.47
N HIS A 143 0.35 -0.39 -3.70
CA HIS A 143 1.60 -1.10 -3.99
C HIS A 143 2.63 -0.86 -2.92
N GLY A 144 3.39 -1.91 -2.57
CA GLY A 144 4.58 -1.83 -1.75
C GLY A 144 5.74 -2.51 -2.46
N PHE A 145 6.91 -1.82 -2.53
CA PHE A 145 8.12 -2.36 -3.14
C PHE A 145 9.28 -2.28 -2.15
N ARG A 146 9.88 -3.42 -1.84
CA ARG A 146 11.12 -3.47 -1.06
C ARG A 146 12.31 -3.36 -1.99
N TRP A 147 13.25 -2.50 -1.62
CA TRP A 147 14.43 -2.18 -2.40
C TRP A 147 15.69 -2.69 -1.72
N GLU A 148 16.58 -3.31 -2.50
CA GLU A 148 17.95 -3.62 -2.13
C GLU A 148 18.86 -3.32 -3.32
N ASP A 149 19.97 -2.61 -3.10
CA ASP A 149 20.97 -2.26 -4.10
C ASP A 149 20.39 -1.66 -5.41
N GLY A 150 19.34 -0.82 -5.27
CA GLY A 150 18.66 -0.17 -6.38
C GLY A 150 17.74 -1.08 -7.20
N LYS A 151 17.41 -2.28 -6.68
CA LYS A 151 16.47 -3.20 -7.31
C LYS A 151 15.31 -3.53 -6.38
N ILE A 152 14.15 -3.80 -6.96
CA ILE A 152 12.98 -4.32 -6.27
C ILE A 152 13.22 -5.82 -6.04
N VAL A 153 13.21 -6.23 -4.76
CA VAL A 153 13.37 -7.62 -4.33
C VAL A 153 12.08 -8.23 -3.80
N GLU A 154 11.13 -7.39 -3.36
CA GLU A 154 9.76 -7.80 -3.05
C GLU A 154 8.77 -6.78 -3.62
N ALA A 155 7.64 -7.27 -4.12
CA ALA A 155 6.57 -6.44 -4.67
C ALA A 155 5.21 -6.96 -4.19
N TYR A 156 4.40 -6.07 -3.63
CA TYR A 156 3.03 -6.37 -3.19
C TYR A 156 2.06 -5.48 -3.92
N HIS A 157 1.05 -6.09 -4.53
CA HIS A 157 0.00 -5.41 -5.27
C HIS A 157 -1.35 -5.80 -4.67
N PHE A 158 -2.00 -4.86 -3.97
CA PHE A 158 -3.32 -5.05 -3.37
C PHE A 158 -4.37 -4.27 -4.14
N PHE A 159 -5.35 -4.99 -4.67
CA PHE A 159 -6.45 -4.42 -5.45
C PHE A 159 -7.66 -5.36 -5.47
N ASP A 160 -8.82 -4.84 -5.85
CA ASP A 160 -10.01 -5.66 -6.11
C ASP A 160 -9.89 -6.32 -7.50
N PRO A 161 -9.79 -7.66 -7.58
CA PRO A 161 -9.59 -8.36 -8.84
C PRO A 161 -10.90 -8.57 -9.63
N THR A 162 -12.05 -8.10 -9.12
CA THR A 162 -13.38 -8.42 -9.71
C THR A 162 -13.47 -8.01 -11.18
N ALA A 163 -13.05 -6.78 -11.52
CA ALA A 163 -13.10 -6.30 -12.90
C ALA A 163 -12.15 -7.07 -13.82
N LEU A 164 -10.95 -7.39 -13.35
CA LEU A 164 -9.97 -8.19 -14.09
C LEU A 164 -10.51 -9.59 -14.39
N ASN A 165 -11.04 -10.27 -13.37
CA ASN A 165 -11.61 -11.61 -13.51
C ASN A 165 -12.83 -11.62 -14.46
N ASN A 166 -13.65 -10.55 -14.43
CA ASN A 166 -14.77 -10.40 -15.36
C ASN A 166 -14.28 -10.31 -16.83
N GLU A 167 -13.30 -9.45 -17.11
CA GLU A 167 -12.74 -9.31 -18.46
C GLU A 167 -12.10 -10.62 -18.94
N ILE A 168 -11.33 -11.32 -18.09
CA ILE A 168 -10.77 -12.64 -18.41
C ILE A 168 -11.89 -13.65 -18.77
N SER A 169 -12.99 -13.63 -18.00
CA SER A 169 -14.13 -14.53 -18.26
C SER A 169 -14.85 -14.24 -19.56
N LEU A 170 -14.93 -12.97 -19.97
CA LEU A 170 -15.57 -12.54 -21.20
C LEU A 170 -14.69 -12.75 -22.44
N ALA A 171 -13.37 -12.83 -22.25
CA ALA A 171 -12.39 -13.06 -23.31
C ALA A 171 -12.29 -14.54 -23.76
N ASN A 172 -12.77 -15.49 -22.94
CA ASN A 172 -12.76 -16.94 -23.17
C ASN A 172 -14.10 -17.44 -23.66
#